data_9da1a780a5f4e312c4782ca80d969fdf
#
_entry.id   9da1a780a5f4e312c4782ca80d969fdf
#
_cell.length_a   1.000
_cell.length_b   1.000
_cell.length_c   1.000
_cell.angle_alpha   90.00
_cell.angle_beta   90.00
_cell.angle_gamma   90.00
#
_symmetry.space_group_name_H-M   'P 1'
#
loop_
_entity.id
_entity.type
_entity.pdbx_description
1 polymer ?
#
loop_
_entity_poly.entity_id
_entity_poly.type
_entity_poly.pdbx_seq_one_letter_code
_entity_poly.pdbx_strand_id
1 'polypeptide(L)'
;MAGEVEEVRTREYSFTDHETRLKSTAEAKQILPEYNLLYQENTDLAGWVKIEGTRINYPVMSTPEEPEFYLHRDFYRQESYSGTPFIGQDYQAENLILMLFGHHMRNGTMFSDLMKYRDNSFWDNHRTIQFDTLYEKRKYEIFAVGYAPSASEAEQYMRFYSFTGSSGYQEYIQLLKEEALYETGIWPERAPLLLLITCSYQETDGRFFVAGCLKEE
;
A
#
# COMPACT_ATOMS: atom_id res chain seq x y z
N MET A 1 -21.09 -52.45 18.37
CA MET A 1 -21.63 -52.17 16.99
C MET A 1 -22.48 -50.89 16.96
N ALA A 2 -23.42 -50.60 17.90
CA ALA A 2 -24.21 -49.35 17.86
C ALA A 2 -23.37 -48.10 18.16
N GLY A 3 -22.37 -48.18 19.04
CA GLY A 3 -21.50 -47.05 19.39
C GLY A 3 -20.50 -46.62 18.31
N GLU A 4 -19.99 -47.57 17.54
CA GLU A 4 -19.03 -47.28 16.45
C GLU A 4 -19.69 -46.59 15.25
N VAL A 5 -20.97 -46.90 14.97
CA VAL A 5 -21.75 -46.27 13.90
C VAL A 5 -22.10 -44.82 14.24
N GLU A 6 -22.36 -44.53 15.53
CA GLU A 6 -22.60 -43.16 16.01
C GLU A 6 -21.36 -42.28 15.96
N GLU A 7 -20.18 -42.84 16.25
CA GLU A 7 -18.90 -42.13 16.21
C GLU A 7 -18.47 -41.78 14.78
N VAL A 8 -18.72 -42.69 13.82
CA VAL A 8 -18.48 -42.41 12.39
C VAL A 8 -19.43 -41.33 11.87
N ARG A 9 -20.71 -41.38 12.27
CA ARG A 9 -21.71 -40.38 11.86
C ARG A 9 -21.40 -38.99 12.42
N THR A 10 -20.87 -38.89 13.63
CA THR A 10 -20.45 -37.62 14.25
C THR A 10 -19.19 -37.07 13.59
N ARG A 11 -18.25 -37.94 13.16
CA ARG A 11 -17.06 -37.54 12.39
C ARG A 11 -17.44 -37.01 11.00
N GLU A 12 -18.32 -37.67 10.27
CA GLU A 12 -18.79 -37.20 8.95
C GLU A 12 -19.52 -35.84 9.07
N TYR A 13 -20.33 -35.65 10.14
CA TYR A 13 -21.06 -34.40 10.35
C TYR A 13 -20.11 -33.24 10.68
N SER A 14 -19.06 -33.47 11.46
CA SER A 14 -18.03 -32.46 11.77
C SER A 14 -17.14 -32.13 10.56
N PHE A 15 -16.91 -33.09 9.66
CA PHE A 15 -16.12 -32.90 8.45
C PHE A 15 -16.87 -32.08 7.39
N THR A 16 -18.17 -32.38 7.19
CA THR A 16 -19.03 -31.63 6.28
C THR A 16 -19.29 -30.21 6.74
N ASP A 17 -19.41 -29.99 8.06
CA ASP A 17 -19.63 -28.65 8.63
C ASP A 17 -18.36 -27.79 8.53
N HIS A 18 -17.18 -28.41 8.66
CA HIS A 18 -15.89 -27.74 8.48
C HIS A 18 -15.61 -27.40 7.01
N GLU A 19 -15.91 -28.32 6.06
CA GLU A 19 -15.80 -28.02 4.63
C GLU A 19 -16.85 -27.00 4.14
N THR A 20 -18.06 -27.02 4.69
CA THR A 20 -19.10 -26.02 4.36
C THR A 20 -18.72 -24.66 4.95
N ARG A 21 -18.11 -24.62 6.14
CA ARG A 21 -17.61 -23.39 6.75
C ARG A 21 -16.38 -22.84 6.01
N LEU A 22 -15.48 -23.70 5.51
CA LEU A 22 -14.35 -23.30 4.67
C LEU A 22 -14.82 -22.83 3.27
N LYS A 23 -15.92 -23.36 2.74
CA LYS A 23 -16.52 -22.90 1.48
C LYS A 23 -17.34 -21.61 1.63
N SER A 24 -17.86 -21.31 2.82
CA SER A 24 -18.62 -20.08 3.07
C SER A 24 -17.73 -18.86 3.35
N THR A 25 -16.40 -19.05 3.58
CA THR A 25 -15.44 -17.96 3.82
C THR A 25 -14.62 -17.56 2.59
N ALA A 26 -14.82 -18.22 1.45
CA ALA A 26 -14.23 -17.87 0.17
C ALA A 26 -15.31 -17.44 -0.84
N GLU A 27 -16.12 -16.43 -0.52
CA GLU A 27 -16.68 -15.60 -1.58
C GLU A 27 -15.50 -14.99 -2.31
N ALA A 28 -15.27 -15.45 -3.55
CA ALA A 28 -14.24 -14.89 -4.40
C ALA A 28 -14.52 -13.38 -4.51
N LYS A 29 -13.66 -12.54 -3.88
CA LYS A 29 -13.80 -11.08 -3.95
C LYS A 29 -13.93 -10.70 -5.41
N GLN A 30 -15.03 -10.04 -5.78
CA GLN A 30 -15.26 -9.61 -7.16
C GLN A 30 -14.45 -8.32 -7.39
N ILE A 31 -13.80 -8.25 -8.56
CA ILE A 31 -13.12 -7.04 -8.99
C ILE A 31 -14.17 -5.92 -9.15
N LEU A 32 -13.87 -4.74 -8.65
CA LEU A 32 -14.70 -3.55 -8.81
C LEU A 32 -14.97 -3.30 -10.31
N PRO A 33 -16.23 -3.00 -10.72
CA PRO A 33 -16.59 -2.88 -12.12
C PRO A 33 -15.71 -1.93 -12.94
N GLU A 34 -15.28 -0.83 -12.33
CA GLU A 34 -14.42 0.19 -12.94
C GLU A 34 -13.01 -0.32 -13.30
N TYR A 35 -12.54 -1.39 -12.66
CA TYR A 35 -11.20 -1.95 -12.90
C TYR A 35 -11.20 -3.21 -13.74
N ASN A 36 -12.37 -3.80 -14.05
CA ASN A 36 -12.46 -5.05 -14.78
C ASN A 36 -11.77 -5.01 -16.16
N LEU A 37 -12.02 -3.97 -16.95
CA LEU A 37 -11.42 -3.84 -18.28
C LEU A 37 -9.91 -3.60 -18.19
N LEU A 38 -9.48 -2.73 -17.29
CA LEU A 38 -8.05 -2.46 -17.06
C LEU A 38 -7.31 -3.72 -16.60
N TYR A 39 -7.90 -4.51 -15.71
CA TYR A 39 -7.32 -5.76 -15.24
C TYR A 39 -7.23 -6.82 -16.35
N GLN A 40 -8.21 -6.85 -17.27
CA GLN A 40 -8.15 -7.73 -18.45
C GLN A 40 -7.03 -7.32 -19.43
N GLU A 41 -6.75 -6.02 -19.56
CA GLU A 41 -5.65 -5.52 -20.40
C GLU A 41 -4.28 -5.77 -19.75
N ASN A 42 -4.19 -5.62 -18.43
CA ASN A 42 -2.96 -5.87 -17.69
C ASN A 42 -3.26 -6.42 -16.28
N THR A 43 -2.99 -7.71 -16.10
CA THR A 43 -3.21 -8.43 -14.84
C THR A 43 -2.24 -8.06 -13.72
N ASP A 44 -1.22 -7.24 -13.99
CA ASP A 44 -0.33 -6.69 -12.97
C ASP A 44 -0.98 -5.49 -12.25
N LEU A 45 -2.18 -5.06 -12.67
CA LEU A 45 -2.92 -3.99 -11.98
C LEU A 45 -3.28 -4.45 -10.57
N ALA A 46 -2.81 -3.71 -9.57
CA ALA A 46 -3.08 -3.95 -8.15
C ALA A 46 -4.16 -3.00 -7.58
N GLY A 47 -4.32 -1.83 -8.20
CA GLY A 47 -5.28 -0.84 -7.72
C GLY A 47 -5.09 0.53 -8.37
N TRP A 48 -5.65 1.54 -7.71
CA TRP A 48 -5.63 2.93 -8.19
C TRP A 48 -5.40 3.90 -7.03
N VAL A 49 -4.41 4.78 -7.17
CA VAL A 49 -4.10 5.81 -6.17
C VAL A 49 -4.54 7.18 -6.64
N LYS A 50 -5.20 7.93 -5.75
CA LYS A 50 -5.63 9.32 -6.02
C LYS A 50 -5.47 10.19 -4.77
N ILE A 51 -5.01 11.43 -4.98
CA ILE A 51 -5.08 12.50 -3.99
C ILE A 51 -5.81 13.67 -4.62
N GLU A 52 -6.97 14.03 -4.07
CA GLU A 52 -7.78 15.13 -4.59
C GLU A 52 -7.03 16.47 -4.53
N GLY A 53 -7.19 17.32 -5.53
CA GLY A 53 -6.47 18.60 -5.63
C GLY A 53 -5.01 18.49 -6.08
N THR A 54 -4.55 17.27 -6.44
CA THR A 54 -3.22 17.00 -7.00
C THR A 54 -3.33 16.34 -8.37
N ARG A 55 -2.17 16.13 -9.03
CA ARG A 55 -2.07 15.31 -10.25
C ARG A 55 -1.96 13.82 -9.98
N ILE A 56 -1.87 13.41 -8.71
CA ILE A 56 -1.78 12.00 -8.34
C ILE A 56 -3.14 11.36 -8.57
N ASN A 57 -3.23 10.62 -9.68
CA ASN A 57 -4.41 9.88 -10.12
C ASN A 57 -3.96 8.81 -11.13
N TYR A 58 -3.44 7.69 -10.63
CA TYR A 58 -2.70 6.70 -11.41
C TYR A 58 -3.07 5.27 -11.06
N PRO A 59 -3.00 4.34 -12.04
CA PRO A 59 -2.97 2.91 -11.73
C PRO A 59 -1.74 2.59 -10.89
N VAL A 60 -1.87 1.56 -10.07
CA VAL A 60 -0.78 1.00 -9.26
C VAL A 60 -0.56 -0.44 -9.68
N MET A 61 0.68 -0.78 -10.00
CA MET A 61 1.06 -2.07 -10.53
C MET A 61 1.73 -2.94 -9.46
N SER A 62 1.65 -4.26 -9.62
CA SER A 62 2.34 -5.21 -8.74
C SER A 62 2.92 -6.37 -9.54
N THR A 63 4.21 -6.56 -9.44
CA THR A 63 4.98 -7.66 -10.03
C THR A 63 5.89 -8.26 -8.95
N PRO A 64 5.38 -9.18 -8.10
CA PRO A 64 6.13 -9.70 -6.96
C PRO A 64 7.48 -10.32 -7.31
N GLU A 65 7.58 -10.95 -8.48
CA GLU A 65 8.83 -11.58 -8.95
C GLU A 65 9.88 -10.55 -9.42
N GLU A 66 9.44 -9.37 -9.85
CA GLU A 66 10.28 -8.25 -10.31
C GLU A 66 9.67 -6.93 -9.83
N PRO A 67 9.79 -6.57 -8.53
CA PRO A 67 9.05 -5.46 -7.94
C PRO A 67 9.26 -4.09 -8.62
N GLU A 68 10.43 -3.86 -9.21
CA GLU A 68 10.78 -2.62 -9.92
C GLU A 68 10.48 -2.65 -11.42
N PHE A 69 9.77 -3.69 -11.92
CA PHE A 69 9.45 -3.82 -13.34
C PHE A 69 8.82 -2.55 -13.93
N TYR A 70 7.91 -1.90 -13.19
CA TYR A 70 7.21 -0.68 -13.61
C TYR A 70 7.96 0.62 -13.31
N LEU A 71 9.16 0.57 -12.77
CA LEU A 71 9.99 1.76 -12.55
C LEU A 71 10.25 2.51 -13.88
N HIS A 72 10.41 1.78 -14.97
CA HIS A 72 10.66 2.34 -16.32
C HIS A 72 9.70 1.77 -17.37
N ARG A 73 8.47 1.43 -16.99
CA ARG A 73 7.42 0.95 -17.92
C ARG A 73 6.08 1.61 -17.64
N ASP A 74 5.34 1.83 -18.72
CA ASP A 74 3.95 2.29 -18.60
C ASP A 74 2.99 1.13 -18.31
N PHE A 75 1.70 1.45 -18.18
CA PHE A 75 0.64 0.48 -17.96
C PHE A 75 0.60 -0.65 -19.00
N TYR A 76 1.00 -0.38 -20.23
CA TYR A 76 1.04 -1.36 -21.32
C TYR A 76 2.37 -2.12 -21.42
N ARG A 77 3.20 -2.07 -20.37
CA ARG A 77 4.53 -2.71 -20.29
C ARG A 77 5.55 -2.19 -21.32
N GLN A 78 5.28 -1.02 -21.93
CA GLN A 78 6.21 -0.38 -22.86
C GLN A 78 7.22 0.47 -22.08
N GLU A 79 8.41 0.67 -22.65
CA GLU A 79 9.41 1.54 -22.05
C GLU A 79 8.86 2.95 -21.85
N SER A 80 9.02 3.46 -20.64
CA SER A 80 8.57 4.79 -20.24
C SER A 80 9.51 5.39 -19.22
N TYR A 81 10.04 6.57 -19.52
CA TYR A 81 10.91 7.30 -18.58
C TYR A 81 10.21 7.67 -17.26
N SER A 82 8.91 7.90 -17.31
CA SER A 82 8.12 8.24 -16.12
C SER A 82 7.68 7.02 -15.31
N GLY A 83 7.76 5.82 -15.85
CA GLY A 83 7.25 4.60 -15.23
C GLY A 83 5.75 4.68 -14.92
N THR A 84 5.32 3.77 -14.09
CA THR A 84 3.97 3.73 -13.48
C THR A 84 4.13 3.46 -12.00
N PRO A 85 3.35 4.07 -11.09
CA PRO A 85 3.40 3.75 -9.68
C PRO A 85 3.23 2.25 -9.42
N PHE A 86 4.01 1.72 -8.49
CA PHE A 86 4.04 0.29 -8.22
C PHE A 86 4.19 -0.02 -6.73
N ILE A 87 3.79 -1.22 -6.35
CA ILE A 87 3.97 -1.76 -5.01
C ILE A 87 5.40 -2.26 -4.88
N GLY A 88 6.10 -1.81 -3.85
CA GLY A 88 7.46 -2.26 -3.55
C GLY A 88 7.55 -3.71 -3.13
N GLN A 89 8.79 -4.14 -2.88
CA GLN A 89 9.10 -5.48 -2.41
C GLN A 89 8.39 -5.78 -1.08
N ASP A 90 8.09 -7.06 -0.82
CA ASP A 90 7.49 -7.57 0.41
C ASP A 90 6.01 -7.23 0.68
N TYR A 91 5.23 -6.86 -0.34
CA TYR A 91 3.78 -6.81 -0.18
C TYR A 91 3.21 -8.23 -0.04
N GLN A 92 2.80 -8.56 1.17
CA GLN A 92 1.88 -9.66 1.43
C GLN A 92 0.57 -9.09 1.94
N ALA A 93 -0.56 -9.68 1.54
CA ALA A 93 -1.90 -9.19 1.89
C ALA A 93 -2.14 -9.09 3.41
N GLU A 94 -1.30 -9.76 4.20
CA GLU A 94 -1.32 -9.79 5.67
C GLU A 94 -0.48 -8.65 6.29
N ASN A 95 0.32 -7.93 5.48
CA ASN A 95 1.13 -6.84 5.97
C ASN A 95 0.26 -5.61 6.24
N LEU A 96 0.38 -5.08 7.44
CA LEU A 96 -0.30 -3.84 7.83
C LEU A 96 0.25 -2.60 7.12
N ILE A 97 1.36 -2.71 6.38
CA ILE A 97 2.04 -1.59 5.74
C ILE A 97 2.18 -1.87 4.24
N LEU A 98 1.63 -0.97 3.44
CA LEU A 98 1.74 -0.98 1.99
C LEU A 98 2.57 0.22 1.53
N MET A 99 3.61 -0.03 0.75
CA MET A 99 4.47 1.01 0.19
C MET A 99 4.29 1.09 -1.32
N LEU A 100 3.90 2.26 -1.81
CA LEU A 100 3.80 2.57 -3.23
C LEU A 100 4.94 3.49 -3.64
N PHE A 101 5.63 3.13 -4.69
CA PHE A 101 6.73 3.90 -5.26
C PHE A 101 6.30 4.57 -6.57
N GLY A 102 6.77 5.78 -6.79
CA GLY A 102 6.54 6.51 -8.02
C GLY A 102 7.58 7.61 -8.22
N HIS A 103 7.91 7.91 -9.48
CA HIS A 103 8.90 8.93 -9.79
C HIS A 103 8.47 10.34 -9.37
N HIS A 104 9.48 11.14 -9.01
CA HIS A 104 9.38 12.58 -8.95
C HIS A 104 9.81 13.17 -10.31
N MET A 105 8.85 13.49 -11.15
CA MET A 105 9.13 14.01 -12.50
C MET A 105 9.25 15.53 -12.50
N ARG A 106 10.26 16.08 -13.20
CA ARG A 106 10.45 17.54 -13.32
C ARG A 106 9.28 18.25 -13.98
N ASN A 107 8.49 17.55 -14.81
CA ASN A 107 7.27 18.09 -15.43
C ASN A 107 6.06 18.07 -14.48
N GLY A 108 6.24 17.63 -13.24
CA GLY A 108 5.20 17.60 -12.21
C GLY A 108 4.23 16.41 -12.32
N THR A 109 4.52 15.39 -13.11
CA THR A 109 3.73 14.15 -13.20
C THR A 109 4.18 13.11 -12.16
N MET A 110 3.53 11.98 -12.13
CA MET A 110 3.72 10.89 -11.17
C MET A 110 3.58 11.38 -9.72
N PHE A 111 4.50 11.05 -8.84
CA PHE A 111 4.44 11.42 -7.42
C PHE A 111 5.08 12.79 -7.10
N SER A 112 5.31 13.63 -8.11
CA SER A 112 5.93 14.96 -7.90
C SER A 112 5.13 15.84 -6.95
N ASP A 113 3.80 15.75 -6.96
CA ASP A 113 2.95 16.56 -6.10
C ASP A 113 3.02 16.17 -4.61
N LEU A 114 3.63 15.03 -4.26
CA LEU A 114 3.94 14.70 -2.86
C LEU A 114 4.84 15.77 -2.22
N MET A 115 5.74 16.39 -2.99
CA MET A 115 6.61 17.43 -2.48
C MET A 115 5.88 18.69 -1.97
N LYS A 116 4.61 18.89 -2.34
CA LYS A 116 3.78 19.98 -1.83
C LYS A 116 3.48 19.82 -0.33
N TYR A 117 3.48 18.58 0.16
CA TYR A 117 3.29 18.26 1.58
C TYR A 117 4.44 18.69 2.48
N ARG A 118 5.53 19.22 1.93
CA ARG A 118 6.55 19.93 2.72
C ARG A 118 5.98 21.15 3.42
N ASP A 119 4.90 21.70 2.89
CA ASP A 119 4.15 22.78 3.50
C ASP A 119 2.94 22.20 4.27
N ASN A 120 2.93 22.42 5.57
CA ASN A 120 1.86 21.97 6.45
C ASN A 120 0.47 22.53 6.02
N SER A 121 0.44 23.74 5.44
CA SER A 121 -0.80 24.34 4.94
C SER A 121 -1.40 23.56 3.76
N PHE A 122 -0.55 22.87 2.99
CA PHE A 122 -1.01 21.98 1.93
C PHE A 122 -1.68 20.74 2.52
N TRP A 123 -1.08 20.13 3.56
CA TRP A 123 -1.66 18.99 4.27
C TRP A 123 -3.03 19.34 4.86
N ASP A 124 -3.21 20.53 5.44
CA ASP A 124 -4.48 20.97 6.03
C ASP A 124 -5.67 20.85 5.07
N ASN A 125 -5.43 21.04 3.77
CA ASN A 125 -6.45 20.99 2.73
C ASN A 125 -6.45 19.66 1.94
N HIS A 126 -5.47 18.78 2.14
CA HIS A 126 -5.28 17.54 1.35
C HIS A 126 -4.94 16.36 2.27
N ARG A 127 -5.80 16.09 3.27
CA ARG A 127 -5.53 15.13 4.35
C ARG A 127 -5.75 13.67 3.97
N THR A 128 -6.25 13.37 2.77
CA THR A 128 -6.71 12.02 2.42
C THR A 128 -6.04 11.49 1.16
N ILE A 129 -5.51 10.28 1.26
CA ILE A 129 -5.14 9.46 0.11
C ILE A 129 -6.29 8.48 -0.15
N GLN A 130 -6.77 8.39 -1.38
CA GLN A 130 -7.64 7.33 -1.85
C GLN A 130 -6.76 6.26 -2.48
N PHE A 131 -6.93 5.02 -2.06
CA PHE A 131 -6.32 3.87 -2.71
C PHE A 131 -7.35 2.77 -2.85
N ASP A 132 -7.85 2.61 -4.07
CA ASP A 132 -8.73 1.53 -4.40
C ASP A 132 -7.88 0.30 -4.72
N THR A 133 -8.10 -0.79 -3.98
CA THR A 133 -7.63 -2.10 -4.43
C THR A 133 -8.53 -2.56 -5.58
N LEU A 134 -8.22 -3.69 -6.20
CA LEU A 134 -9.15 -4.27 -7.19
C LEU A 134 -10.53 -4.59 -6.61
N TYR A 135 -10.66 -4.72 -5.29
CA TYR A 135 -11.83 -5.30 -4.63
C TYR A 135 -12.58 -4.33 -3.73
N GLU A 136 -11.95 -3.25 -3.28
CA GLU A 136 -12.53 -2.32 -2.30
C GLU A 136 -11.91 -0.94 -2.39
N LYS A 137 -12.72 0.07 -2.11
CA LYS A 137 -12.30 1.47 -2.02
C LYS A 137 -11.83 1.76 -0.62
N ARG A 138 -10.67 2.38 -0.50
CA ARG A 138 -10.06 2.71 0.79
C ARG A 138 -9.66 4.16 0.86
N LYS A 139 -9.84 4.76 2.03
CA LYS A 139 -9.38 6.12 2.33
C LYS A 139 -8.39 6.08 3.48
N TYR A 140 -7.27 6.72 3.29
CA TYR A 140 -6.21 6.80 4.29
C TYR A 140 -6.06 8.25 4.73
N GLU A 141 -6.10 8.51 6.04
CA GLU A 141 -5.83 9.83 6.60
C GLU A 141 -4.34 10.01 6.79
N ILE A 142 -3.78 11.08 6.19
CA ILE A 142 -2.34 11.37 6.25
C ILE A 142 -1.97 11.79 7.65
N PHE A 143 -1.07 11.02 8.28
CA PHE A 143 -0.62 11.24 9.65
C PHE A 143 0.86 11.61 9.76
N ALA A 144 1.70 11.27 8.78
CA ALA A 144 3.12 11.60 8.77
C ALA A 144 3.60 11.94 7.35
N VAL A 145 4.49 12.93 7.27
CA VAL A 145 5.12 13.38 6.04
C VAL A 145 6.58 13.69 6.36
N GLY A 146 7.50 13.15 5.59
CA GLY A 146 8.92 13.32 5.91
C GLY A 146 9.87 12.83 4.84
N TYR A 147 11.14 12.79 5.22
CA TYR A 147 12.19 12.21 4.40
C TYR A 147 12.52 10.81 4.91
N ALA A 148 12.50 9.84 4.01
CA ALA A 148 12.92 8.49 4.33
C ALA A 148 14.45 8.41 4.32
N PRO A 149 15.05 7.57 5.19
CA PRO A 149 16.49 7.39 5.26
C PRO A 149 17.09 7.00 3.91
N SER A 150 18.25 7.54 3.58
CA SER A 150 18.99 7.20 2.37
C SER A 150 19.75 5.88 2.53
N ALA A 151 20.15 5.25 1.41
CA ALA A 151 20.93 4.02 1.45
C ALA A 151 22.28 4.16 2.17
N SER A 152 22.82 5.39 2.31
CA SER A 152 24.02 5.67 3.11
C SER A 152 23.80 5.54 4.61
N GLU A 153 22.55 5.58 5.08
CA GLU A 153 22.12 5.40 6.46
C GLU A 153 21.60 3.96 6.65
N ALA A 154 22.47 2.99 6.41
CA ALA A 154 22.09 1.59 6.20
C ALA A 154 21.19 0.98 7.28
N GLU A 155 21.39 1.31 8.56
CA GLU A 155 20.55 0.80 9.65
C GLU A 155 19.15 1.38 9.60
N GLN A 156 19.02 2.72 9.49
CA GLN A 156 17.76 3.42 9.40
C GLN A 156 17.01 3.03 8.11
N TYR A 157 17.75 2.91 6.98
CA TYR A 157 17.20 2.44 5.71
C TYR A 157 16.58 1.07 5.86
N MET A 158 17.26 0.11 6.45
CA MET A 158 16.73 -1.23 6.68
C MET A 158 15.51 -1.20 7.60
N ARG A 159 15.52 -0.43 8.68
CA ARG A 159 14.37 -0.28 9.58
C ARG A 159 13.15 0.31 8.87
N PHE A 160 13.36 1.26 7.95
CA PHE A 160 12.29 1.92 7.21
C PHE A 160 11.64 1.00 6.16
N TYR A 161 12.45 0.27 5.38
CA TYR A 161 11.97 -0.48 4.21
C TYR A 161 11.74 -1.98 4.47
N SER A 162 12.27 -2.54 5.55
CA SER A 162 12.16 -3.99 5.83
C SER A 162 11.22 -4.31 6.99
N PHE A 163 10.19 -3.49 7.19
CA PHE A 163 9.20 -3.78 8.23
C PHE A 163 8.43 -5.07 7.87
N THR A 164 8.57 -6.09 8.71
CA THR A 164 7.88 -7.37 8.57
C THR A 164 7.05 -7.66 9.81
N GLY A 165 5.72 -7.59 9.68
CA GLY A 165 4.79 -8.14 10.65
C GLY A 165 4.27 -7.17 11.73
N SER A 166 3.35 -7.68 12.56
CA SER A 166 2.60 -6.88 13.54
C SER A 166 3.37 -6.55 14.83
N SER A 167 4.47 -7.24 15.12
CA SER A 167 5.21 -7.09 16.39
C SER A 167 6.03 -5.80 16.48
N GLY A 168 6.40 -5.20 15.35
CA GLY A 168 7.15 -3.94 15.29
C GLY A 168 6.31 -2.73 14.87
N TYR A 169 4.97 -2.85 14.85
CA TYR A 169 4.10 -1.78 14.35
C TYR A 169 4.30 -0.44 15.09
N GLN A 170 4.33 -0.45 16.41
CA GLN A 170 4.51 0.77 17.20
C GLN A 170 5.92 1.36 17.06
N GLU A 171 6.93 0.50 16.89
CA GLU A 171 8.30 0.92 16.59
C GLU A 171 8.39 1.60 15.23
N TYR A 172 7.63 1.08 14.25
CA TYR A 172 7.54 1.69 12.93
C TYR A 172 6.80 3.04 12.94
N ILE A 173 5.70 3.15 13.69
CA ILE A 173 5.03 4.43 13.90
C ILE A 173 5.96 5.44 14.55
N GLN A 174 6.74 5.02 15.55
CA GLN A 174 7.72 5.89 16.20
C GLN A 174 8.82 6.36 15.22
N LEU A 175 9.31 5.47 14.36
CA LEU A 175 10.25 5.82 13.29
C LEU A 175 9.67 6.88 12.34
N LEU A 176 8.43 6.67 11.84
CA LEU A 176 7.76 7.65 10.98
C LEU A 176 7.54 8.99 11.68
N LYS A 177 7.35 8.97 12.99
CA LYS A 177 7.20 10.17 13.82
C LYS A 177 8.50 10.95 13.95
N GLU A 178 9.62 10.25 14.12
CA GLU A 178 10.96 10.84 14.21
C GLU A 178 11.38 11.50 12.89
N GLU A 179 10.98 10.91 11.75
CA GLU A 179 11.27 11.41 10.41
C GLU A 179 10.25 12.46 9.90
N ALA A 180 9.18 12.75 10.67
CA ALA A 180 8.12 13.66 10.25
C ALA A 180 8.57 15.12 10.29
N LEU A 181 8.24 15.87 9.24
CA LEU A 181 8.55 17.30 9.11
C LEU A 181 7.74 18.17 10.07
N TYR A 182 6.56 17.72 10.47
CA TYR A 182 5.65 18.43 11.36
C TYR A 182 4.65 17.48 12.03
N GLU A 183 4.08 17.93 13.12
CA GLU A 183 3.07 17.18 13.87
C GLU A 183 1.70 17.34 13.23
N THR A 184 1.03 16.24 12.94
CA THR A 184 -0.36 16.22 12.44
C THR A 184 -1.39 16.02 13.55
N GLY A 185 -0.95 15.56 14.72
CA GLY A 185 -1.82 15.17 15.82
C GLY A 185 -2.53 13.82 15.63
N ILE A 186 -2.25 13.11 14.52
CA ILE A 186 -2.87 11.83 14.17
C ILE A 186 -1.81 10.73 14.25
N TRP A 187 -1.98 9.80 15.20
CA TRP A 187 -1.05 8.67 15.35
C TRP A 187 -1.84 7.37 15.51
N PRO A 188 -1.79 6.48 14.50
CA PRO A 188 -2.56 5.25 14.53
C PRO A 188 -2.03 4.26 15.58
N GLU A 189 -2.93 3.61 16.29
CA GLU A 189 -2.56 2.55 17.24
C GLU A 189 -2.32 1.21 16.53
N ARG A 190 -3.18 0.84 15.60
CA ARG A 190 -3.11 -0.42 14.83
C ARG A 190 -3.99 -0.39 13.58
N ALA A 191 -3.84 0.56 12.72
CA ALA A 191 -4.55 0.62 11.44
C ALA A 191 -3.63 0.21 10.28
N PRO A 192 -4.14 -0.36 9.18
CA PRO A 192 -3.38 -0.53 7.96
C PRO A 192 -2.80 0.81 7.48
N LEU A 193 -1.53 0.79 7.10
CA LEU A 193 -0.80 1.97 6.63
C LEU A 193 -0.59 1.91 5.12
N LEU A 194 -0.59 3.08 4.50
CA LEU A 194 -0.22 3.31 3.12
C LEU A 194 0.85 4.39 3.07
N LEU A 195 2.02 4.06 2.52
CA LEU A 195 3.09 5.02 2.27
C LEU A 195 3.23 5.27 0.77
N LEU A 196 3.17 6.53 0.36
CA LEU A 196 3.55 6.96 -0.98
C LEU A 196 5.00 7.49 -0.91
N ILE A 197 5.88 6.91 -1.72
CA ILE A 197 7.33 7.19 -1.67
C ILE A 197 7.80 7.67 -3.03
N THR A 198 8.55 8.78 -3.05
CA THR A 198 9.15 9.33 -4.26
C THR A 198 10.59 9.78 -4.03
N CYS A 199 11.35 10.01 -5.11
CA CYS A 199 12.69 10.57 -5.00
C CYS A 199 12.64 12.02 -4.52
N SER A 200 13.56 12.38 -3.63
CA SER A 200 13.85 13.75 -3.27
C SER A 200 15.12 14.20 -3.99
N TYR A 201 15.08 15.34 -4.70
CA TYR A 201 16.29 15.91 -5.33
C TYR A 201 17.12 16.76 -4.37
N GLN A 202 16.78 16.81 -3.08
CA GLN A 202 17.49 17.60 -2.09
C GLN A 202 18.79 16.92 -1.63
N GLU A 203 18.82 15.59 -1.66
CA GLU A 203 19.97 14.76 -1.30
C GLU A 203 20.19 13.68 -2.35
N THR A 204 21.43 13.23 -2.49
CA THR A 204 21.74 12.05 -3.30
C THR A 204 21.03 10.84 -2.70
N ASP A 205 20.21 10.16 -3.49
CA ASP A 205 19.39 9.02 -3.07
C ASP A 205 18.31 9.32 -2.01
N GLY A 206 18.02 10.61 -1.74
CA GLY A 206 16.95 11.00 -0.82
C GLY A 206 15.57 10.53 -1.31
N ARG A 207 14.75 10.12 -0.36
CA ARG A 207 13.35 9.74 -0.59
C ARG A 207 12.44 10.64 0.23
N PHE A 208 11.26 10.92 -0.29
CA PHE A 208 10.21 11.66 0.41
C PHE A 208 9.00 10.75 0.56
N PHE A 209 8.40 10.71 1.74
CA PHE A 209 7.21 9.90 2.00
C PHE A 209 6.03 10.72 2.49
N VAL A 210 4.85 10.22 2.16
CA VAL A 210 3.56 10.64 2.74
C VAL A 210 2.86 9.38 3.23
N ALA A 211 2.67 9.27 4.54
CA ALA A 211 2.09 8.12 5.20
C ALA A 211 0.66 8.39 5.66
N GLY A 212 -0.27 7.52 5.28
CA GLY A 212 -1.67 7.54 5.71
C GLY A 212 -2.02 6.28 6.50
N CYS A 213 -2.96 6.41 7.43
CA CYS A 213 -3.61 5.28 8.11
C CYS A 213 -5.03 5.10 7.60
N LEU A 214 -5.45 3.85 7.45
CA LEU A 214 -6.80 3.51 6.97
C LEU A 214 -7.86 4.11 7.90
N LYS A 215 -8.80 4.85 7.32
CA LYS A 215 -10.00 5.32 8.03
C LYS A 215 -11.02 4.19 8.12
N GLU A 216 -11.51 3.95 9.31
CA GLU A 216 -12.75 3.19 9.48
C GLU A 216 -13.92 4.11 9.07
N GLU A 217 -14.81 3.59 8.20
CA GLU A 217 -16.02 4.30 7.78
C GLU A 217 -17.11 4.24 8.86
#